data_25e505ef8bbf9ee82e758498155ee6cd
#
_entry.id   25e505ef8bbf9ee82e758498155ee6cd
#
_cell.length_a   1.000
_cell.length_b   1.000
_cell.length_c   1.000
_cell.angle_alpha   90.00
_cell.angle_beta   90.00
_cell.angle_gamma   90.00
#
_symmetry.space_group_name_H-M   'P 1'
#
loop_
_entity.id
_entity.type
_entity.pdbx_description
1 polymer ?
#
loop_
_entity_poly.entity_id
_entity_poly.type
_entity_poly.pdbx_seq_one_letter_code
_entity_poly.pdbx_strand_id
1 'polypeptide(L)'
;MGDRSILPILLSSKPLGQVVFNINNPDETEVSIISSTTIIFTPDNWNIPQNIIFSGVLDGIKDGNIDVPISFIVNDELSEDCYDDNPDTTIIFKVIDLNCTVSSLAPILDISENTLTNTFSIVLDTEPNNTSSVVFDITSSDPTILTLDKSQIIFTNLNWDIPQVINAIPVDNDLADGNKSVTIVADINEALTNNCFKTLDAINYNININDDELVGFTVSPVQGKLLEASTQNATFTIVERHVFW
;
A
#
# COMPACT_ATOMS: atom_id res chain seq x y z
N MET A 1 -13.65 -0.67 8.56
CA MET A 1 -14.43 -0.92 9.79
C MET A 1 -14.46 -2.42 9.95
N GLY A 2 -13.85 -2.97 11.02
CA GLY A 2 -13.80 -4.43 11.21
C GLY A 2 -15.19 -5.05 11.26
N ASP A 3 -15.28 -6.33 10.93
CA ASP A 3 -16.51 -7.10 11.06
C ASP A 3 -17.02 -7.07 12.50
N ARG A 4 -18.34 -6.99 12.66
CA ARG A 4 -18.96 -6.96 13.97
C ARG A 4 -19.56 -8.31 14.29
N SER A 5 -19.31 -8.78 15.50
CA SER A 5 -19.96 -9.95 16.08
C SER A 5 -20.85 -9.52 17.24
N ILE A 6 -22.03 -10.10 17.33
CA ILE A 6 -22.99 -9.86 18.41
C ILE A 6 -23.14 -11.15 19.22
N LEU A 7 -22.87 -11.07 20.52
CA LEU A 7 -23.01 -12.16 21.46
C LEU A 7 -24.19 -11.87 22.39
N PRO A 8 -25.32 -12.57 22.29
CA PRO A 8 -26.40 -12.46 23.23
C PRO A 8 -26.09 -13.27 24.48
N ILE A 9 -26.24 -12.66 25.65
CA ILE A 9 -26.05 -13.29 26.98
C ILE A 9 -27.34 -13.20 27.74
N LEU A 10 -27.72 -14.29 28.43
CA LEU A 10 -28.86 -14.36 29.34
C LEU A 10 -28.55 -15.36 30.47
N LEU A 11 -29.22 -15.25 31.58
CA LEU A 11 -29.10 -16.24 32.65
C LEU A 11 -29.98 -17.46 32.35
N SER A 12 -29.56 -18.62 32.82
CA SER A 12 -30.32 -19.89 32.71
C SER A 12 -31.41 -20.04 33.77
N SER A 13 -31.32 -19.25 34.83
CA SER A 13 -32.30 -19.27 35.94
C SER A 13 -32.56 -17.86 36.47
N LYS A 14 -33.73 -17.65 37.07
CA LYS A 14 -34.10 -16.38 37.65
C LYS A 14 -33.35 -16.14 38.95
N PRO A 15 -32.59 -15.04 39.05
CA PRO A 15 -31.91 -14.68 40.29
C PRO A 15 -32.88 -14.10 41.31
N LEU A 16 -32.52 -14.11 42.58
CA LEU A 16 -33.27 -13.44 43.66
C LEU A 16 -32.83 -11.98 43.80
N GLY A 17 -31.61 -11.66 43.42
CA GLY A 17 -30.99 -10.35 43.45
C GLY A 17 -30.38 -9.94 42.09
N GLN A 18 -29.48 -9.01 42.15
CA GLN A 18 -28.73 -8.57 41.00
C GLN A 18 -27.56 -9.55 40.72
N VAL A 19 -27.23 -9.74 39.44
CA VAL A 19 -26.04 -10.47 38.97
C VAL A 19 -25.30 -9.57 38.00
N VAL A 20 -24.01 -9.33 38.27
CA VAL A 20 -23.14 -8.45 37.49
C VAL A 20 -22.01 -9.25 36.89
N PHE A 21 -21.82 -9.15 35.56
CA PHE A 21 -20.67 -9.69 34.86
C PHE A 21 -19.77 -8.56 34.39
N ASN A 22 -18.49 -8.73 34.63
CA ASN A 22 -17.45 -7.92 33.99
C ASN A 22 -16.87 -8.69 32.79
N ILE A 23 -16.64 -7.99 31.68
CA ILE A 23 -16.06 -8.56 30.48
C ILE A 23 -14.60 -8.12 30.43
N ASN A 24 -13.70 -9.09 30.43
CA ASN A 24 -12.27 -8.85 30.32
C ASN A 24 -11.80 -9.17 28.90
N ASN A 25 -11.24 -8.18 28.25
CA ASN A 25 -10.55 -8.29 26.96
C ASN A 25 -9.05 -8.09 27.21
N PRO A 26 -8.23 -9.11 27.05
CA PRO A 26 -6.77 -8.99 27.27
C PRO A 26 -6.05 -8.33 26.11
N ASP A 27 -6.69 -8.21 24.94
CA ASP A 27 -6.07 -7.66 23.73
C ASP A 27 -7.03 -6.72 22.97
N GLU A 28 -6.96 -5.44 23.34
CA GLU A 28 -7.75 -4.39 22.72
C GLU A 28 -7.17 -3.95 21.34
N THR A 29 -5.96 -4.40 20.99
CA THR A 29 -5.35 -4.12 19.70
C THR A 29 -5.94 -4.98 18.60
N GLU A 30 -6.47 -6.15 18.96
CA GLU A 30 -7.08 -7.12 18.04
C GLU A 30 -8.61 -7.08 18.05
N VAL A 31 -9.20 -6.96 19.24
CA VAL A 31 -10.67 -6.95 19.44
C VAL A 31 -11.07 -5.73 20.25
N SER A 32 -12.03 -4.98 19.76
CA SER A 32 -12.69 -3.89 20.50
C SER A 32 -14.07 -4.29 20.96
N ILE A 33 -14.42 -4.02 22.23
CA ILE A 33 -15.76 -4.14 22.77
C ILE A 33 -16.47 -2.81 22.55
N ILE A 34 -17.50 -2.78 21.67
CA ILE A 34 -18.20 -1.53 21.32
C ILE A 34 -19.35 -1.25 22.29
N SER A 35 -19.92 -2.30 22.91
CA SER A 35 -20.97 -2.19 23.93
C SER A 35 -20.40 -1.94 25.32
N SER A 36 -21.25 -2.02 26.36
CA SER A 36 -20.79 -2.01 27.75
C SER A 36 -19.90 -3.23 28.04
N THR A 37 -18.83 -3.04 28.81
CA THR A 37 -18.00 -4.10 29.38
C THR A 37 -18.55 -4.66 30.69
N THR A 38 -19.72 -4.16 31.14
CA THR A 38 -20.42 -4.66 32.30
C THR A 38 -21.87 -4.98 31.93
N ILE A 39 -22.33 -6.16 32.30
CA ILE A 39 -23.70 -6.65 32.11
C ILE A 39 -24.38 -6.81 33.46
N ILE A 40 -25.63 -6.35 33.58
CA ILE A 40 -26.40 -6.43 34.82
C ILE A 40 -27.70 -7.15 34.55
N PHE A 41 -27.89 -8.30 35.22
CA PHE A 41 -29.15 -9.01 35.27
C PHE A 41 -29.85 -8.77 36.60
N THR A 42 -31.18 -8.78 36.57
CA THR A 42 -32.07 -8.62 37.72
C THR A 42 -33.18 -9.66 37.63
N PRO A 43 -33.99 -9.85 38.69
CA PRO A 43 -35.18 -10.71 38.63
C PRO A 43 -36.17 -10.35 37.52
N ASP A 44 -36.09 -9.14 36.96
CA ASP A 44 -37.03 -8.64 35.95
C ASP A 44 -36.53 -8.78 34.52
N ASN A 45 -35.17 -8.90 34.29
CA ASN A 45 -34.60 -8.97 32.98
C ASN A 45 -33.70 -10.20 32.73
N TRP A 46 -33.60 -11.14 33.63
CA TRP A 46 -32.70 -12.29 33.60
C TRP A 46 -32.78 -13.14 32.31
N ASN A 47 -33.99 -13.26 31.74
CA ASN A 47 -34.29 -14.03 30.52
C ASN A 47 -34.39 -13.17 29.27
N ILE A 48 -34.02 -11.89 29.34
CA ILE A 48 -33.95 -10.98 28.20
C ILE A 48 -32.49 -10.92 27.72
N PRO A 49 -32.17 -11.37 26.49
CA PRO A 49 -30.78 -11.34 25.99
C PRO A 49 -30.22 -9.94 26.02
N GLN A 50 -29.07 -9.79 26.65
CA GLN A 50 -28.26 -8.58 26.57
C GLN A 50 -27.11 -8.80 25.56
N ASN A 51 -27.01 -7.92 24.57
CA ASN A 51 -26.10 -8.07 23.46
C ASN A 51 -24.78 -7.38 23.74
N ILE A 52 -23.68 -8.12 23.66
CA ILE A 52 -22.35 -7.58 23.63
C ILE A 52 -21.88 -7.52 22.17
N ILE A 53 -21.35 -6.37 21.75
CA ILE A 53 -20.92 -6.11 20.38
C ILE A 53 -19.40 -6.02 20.37
N PHE A 54 -18.78 -6.89 19.59
CA PHE A 54 -17.34 -6.93 19.34
C PHE A 54 -17.07 -6.47 17.92
N SER A 55 -15.91 -5.88 17.70
CA SER A 55 -15.37 -5.55 16.38
C SER A 55 -13.91 -5.92 16.30
N GLY A 56 -13.50 -6.55 15.22
CA GLY A 56 -12.08 -6.68 14.90
C GLY A 56 -11.43 -5.30 14.74
N VAL A 57 -10.21 -5.16 15.18
CA VAL A 57 -9.39 -3.96 15.04
C VAL A 57 -8.39 -4.20 13.93
N LEU A 58 -8.29 -3.27 12.98
CA LEU A 58 -7.27 -3.28 11.97
C LEU A 58 -6.09 -2.48 12.52
N ASP A 59 -5.07 -3.15 13.00
CA ASP A 59 -3.93 -2.52 13.67
C ASP A 59 -2.76 -2.18 12.72
N GLY A 60 -2.76 -2.77 11.51
CA GLY A 60 -1.72 -2.57 10.50
C GLY A 60 -0.47 -3.42 10.70
N ILE A 61 -0.52 -4.39 11.61
CA ILE A 61 0.59 -5.32 11.87
C ILE A 61 0.29 -6.64 11.15
N LYS A 62 1.26 -7.18 10.46
CA LYS A 62 1.17 -8.50 9.82
C LYS A 62 1.74 -9.56 10.77
N ASP A 63 0.95 -9.98 11.74
CA ASP A 63 1.34 -10.94 12.76
C ASP A 63 0.59 -12.28 12.66
N GLY A 64 -0.31 -12.40 11.69
CA GLY A 64 -1.10 -13.60 11.42
C GLY A 64 -2.40 -13.63 12.22
N ASN A 65 -3.16 -14.71 12.05
CA ASN A 65 -4.42 -14.87 12.77
C ASN A 65 -4.18 -15.06 14.27
N ILE A 66 -4.86 -14.28 15.10
CA ILE A 66 -4.73 -14.28 16.55
C ILE A 66 -6.01 -14.79 17.21
N ASP A 67 -5.87 -15.62 18.25
CA ASP A 67 -6.96 -16.10 19.07
C ASP A 67 -7.03 -15.27 20.37
N VAL A 68 -8.06 -14.41 20.50
CA VAL A 68 -8.27 -13.53 21.66
C VAL A 68 -9.26 -14.13 22.61
N PRO A 69 -8.84 -14.51 23.86
CA PRO A 69 -9.72 -15.08 24.87
C PRO A 69 -10.46 -13.99 25.63
N ILE A 70 -11.74 -13.78 25.37
CA ILE A 70 -12.59 -12.86 26.11
C ILE A 70 -13.24 -13.59 27.28
N SER A 71 -13.06 -13.11 28.49
CA SER A 71 -13.58 -13.73 29.71
C SER A 71 -14.76 -12.93 30.28
N PHE A 72 -15.78 -13.67 30.73
CA PHE A 72 -16.96 -13.18 31.44
C PHE A 72 -16.83 -13.61 32.89
N ILE A 73 -16.66 -12.65 33.78
CA ILE A 73 -16.34 -12.84 35.18
C ILE A 73 -17.48 -12.32 36.00
N VAL A 74 -18.02 -13.13 36.92
CA VAL A 74 -19.02 -12.66 37.90
C VAL A 74 -18.32 -11.67 38.84
N ASN A 75 -18.97 -10.56 39.10
CA ASN A 75 -18.52 -9.60 40.10
C ASN A 75 -19.16 -9.98 41.46
N ASP A 76 -18.41 -10.70 42.27
CA ASP A 76 -18.86 -11.26 43.56
C ASP A 76 -19.37 -10.19 44.51
N GLU A 77 -18.76 -9.00 44.52
CA GLU A 77 -19.16 -7.90 45.43
C GLU A 77 -20.53 -7.28 45.07
N LEU A 78 -20.91 -7.40 43.81
CA LEU A 78 -22.14 -6.78 43.25
C LEU A 78 -23.21 -7.78 42.87
N SER A 79 -22.93 -9.09 42.98
CA SER A 79 -23.82 -10.16 42.61
C SER A 79 -24.43 -10.81 43.87
N GLU A 80 -25.53 -11.54 43.70
CA GLU A 80 -26.07 -12.37 44.77
C GLU A 80 -25.21 -13.61 45.01
N ASP A 81 -25.08 -14.03 46.28
CA ASP A 81 -24.15 -15.08 46.76
C ASP A 81 -24.22 -16.40 45.98
N CYS A 82 -25.38 -16.76 45.43
CA CYS A 82 -25.52 -18.03 44.69
C CYS A 82 -24.85 -18.02 43.30
N TYR A 83 -24.36 -16.88 42.84
CA TYR A 83 -23.61 -16.75 41.59
C TYR A 83 -22.10 -16.61 41.80
N ASP A 84 -21.63 -16.35 43.03
CA ASP A 84 -20.21 -16.07 43.32
C ASP A 84 -19.29 -17.27 43.00
N ASP A 85 -19.77 -18.48 43.19
CA ASP A 85 -19.00 -19.71 42.91
C ASP A 85 -19.09 -20.17 41.43
N ASN A 86 -19.75 -19.40 40.55
CA ASN A 86 -19.80 -19.77 39.12
C ASN A 86 -18.44 -19.57 38.47
N PRO A 87 -17.93 -20.58 37.73
CA PRO A 87 -16.65 -20.45 37.04
C PRO A 87 -16.75 -19.41 35.94
N ASP A 88 -15.65 -18.65 35.74
CA ASP A 88 -15.49 -17.73 34.64
C ASP A 88 -15.71 -18.45 33.30
N THR A 89 -16.39 -17.79 32.41
CA THR A 89 -16.61 -18.31 31.06
C THR A 89 -15.73 -17.53 30.07
N THR A 90 -14.95 -18.27 29.30
CA THR A 90 -14.08 -17.68 28.26
C THR A 90 -14.53 -18.10 26.88
N ILE A 91 -14.64 -17.14 25.97
CA ILE A 91 -14.92 -17.34 24.56
C ILE A 91 -13.70 -16.90 23.77
N ILE A 92 -13.26 -17.71 22.81
CA ILE A 92 -12.14 -17.38 21.93
C ILE A 92 -12.67 -16.76 20.66
N PHE A 93 -12.28 -15.51 20.39
CA PHE A 93 -12.47 -14.86 19.11
C PHE A 93 -11.23 -15.08 18.25
N LYS A 94 -11.42 -15.70 17.09
CA LYS A 94 -10.38 -15.80 16.10
C LYS A 94 -10.40 -14.55 15.23
N VAL A 95 -9.38 -13.70 15.37
CA VAL A 95 -9.16 -12.54 14.51
C VAL A 95 -8.40 -12.99 13.29
N ILE A 96 -8.89 -12.63 12.12
CA ILE A 96 -8.23 -12.95 10.86
C ILE A 96 -7.43 -11.72 10.44
N ASP A 97 -6.13 -11.89 10.37
CA ASP A 97 -5.23 -10.85 9.87
C ASP A 97 -5.52 -10.54 8.39
N LEU A 98 -5.82 -9.28 8.11
CA LEU A 98 -6.05 -8.80 6.75
C LEU A 98 -4.71 -8.41 6.13
N ASN A 99 -4.19 -9.27 5.25
CA ASN A 99 -3.04 -8.96 4.44
C ASN A 99 -3.36 -7.84 3.44
N CYS A 100 -2.87 -6.64 3.71
CA CYS A 100 -2.93 -5.55 2.75
C CYS A 100 -1.89 -5.78 1.66
N THR A 101 -2.35 -5.97 0.44
CA THR A 101 -1.51 -6.23 -0.73
C THR A 101 -1.83 -5.26 -1.86
N VAL A 102 -0.90 -5.13 -2.77
CA VAL A 102 -1.03 -4.32 -3.98
C VAL A 102 -0.60 -5.13 -5.20
N SER A 103 -1.30 -4.92 -6.29
CA SER A 103 -0.92 -5.41 -7.61
C SER A 103 -0.31 -4.27 -8.43
N SER A 104 0.73 -4.57 -9.18
CA SER A 104 1.34 -3.59 -10.07
C SER A 104 1.58 -4.18 -11.46
N LEU A 105 1.36 -3.34 -12.48
CA LEU A 105 1.80 -3.63 -13.84
C LEU A 105 3.12 -2.91 -14.05
N ALA A 106 4.19 -3.69 -14.28
CA ALA A 106 5.53 -3.15 -14.50
C ALA A 106 5.63 -2.38 -15.83
N PRO A 107 6.48 -1.34 -15.93
CA PRO A 107 6.82 -0.69 -17.18
C PRO A 107 7.68 -1.61 -18.06
N ILE A 108 7.90 -1.22 -19.32
CA ILE A 108 8.93 -1.84 -20.15
C ILE A 108 10.30 -1.49 -19.55
N LEU A 109 11.14 -2.50 -19.31
CA LEU A 109 12.41 -2.33 -18.58
C LEU A 109 13.60 -1.94 -19.47
N ASP A 110 13.49 -2.17 -20.79
CA ASP A 110 14.49 -1.78 -21.79
C ASP A 110 13.82 -0.87 -22.82
N ILE A 111 14.21 0.40 -22.84
CA ILE A 111 13.65 1.42 -23.73
C ILE A 111 14.76 2.27 -24.32
N SER A 112 14.52 2.93 -25.45
CA SER A 112 15.39 3.99 -25.98
C SER A 112 15.05 5.32 -25.32
N GLU A 113 16.00 6.24 -25.24
CA GLU A 113 15.79 7.57 -24.70
C GLU A 113 14.80 8.40 -25.52
N ASN A 114 14.64 8.15 -26.83
CA ASN A 114 13.61 8.75 -27.66
C ASN A 114 12.19 8.13 -27.49
N THR A 115 12.02 7.18 -26.57
CA THR A 115 10.70 6.59 -26.30
C THR A 115 9.75 7.64 -25.74
N LEU A 116 8.60 7.85 -26.37
CA LEU A 116 7.67 8.90 -26.00
C LEU A 116 7.05 8.71 -24.62
N THR A 117 6.68 7.47 -24.27
CA THR A 117 6.12 7.15 -22.96
C THR A 117 6.35 5.69 -22.60
N ASN A 118 6.60 5.45 -21.33
CA ASN A 118 6.59 4.13 -20.71
C ASN A 118 5.67 4.19 -19.49
N THR A 119 4.77 3.25 -19.32
CA THR A 119 3.73 3.33 -18.28
C THR A 119 3.81 2.17 -17.32
N PHE A 120 3.53 2.44 -16.07
CA PHE A 120 3.23 1.41 -15.07
C PHE A 120 1.98 1.79 -14.27
N SER A 121 1.42 0.85 -13.56
CA SER A 121 0.27 1.12 -12.72
C SER A 121 0.32 0.35 -11.42
N ILE A 122 -0.33 0.91 -10.41
CA ILE A 122 -0.52 0.29 -9.10
C ILE A 122 -2.01 0.29 -8.81
N VAL A 123 -2.49 -0.77 -8.18
CA VAL A 123 -3.87 -0.93 -7.68
C VAL A 123 -3.81 -1.65 -6.34
N LEU A 124 -4.69 -1.32 -5.40
CA LEU A 124 -4.79 -2.06 -4.15
C LEU A 124 -5.59 -3.34 -4.37
N ASP A 125 -5.22 -4.41 -3.67
CA ASP A 125 -5.99 -5.68 -3.69
C ASP A 125 -6.96 -5.77 -2.50
N THR A 126 -6.87 -4.79 -1.57
CA THR A 126 -7.71 -4.70 -0.37
C THR A 126 -8.25 -3.29 -0.22
N GLU A 127 -9.53 -3.17 0.12
CA GLU A 127 -10.17 -1.87 0.36
C GLU A 127 -9.59 -1.21 1.65
N PRO A 128 -9.06 0.02 1.57
CA PRO A 128 -8.72 0.78 2.77
C PRO A 128 -10.00 1.16 3.53
N ASN A 129 -9.94 1.27 4.86
CA ASN A 129 -11.12 1.66 5.61
C ASN A 129 -11.59 3.09 5.25
N ASN A 130 -12.90 3.37 5.47
CA ASN A 130 -13.59 4.59 4.99
C ASN A 130 -12.98 5.93 5.44
N THR A 131 -12.07 5.94 6.40
CA THR A 131 -11.46 7.16 6.95
C THR A 131 -9.97 7.26 6.63
N SER A 132 -9.43 6.28 5.90
CA SER A 132 -8.00 6.17 5.61
C SER A 132 -7.73 6.35 4.12
N SER A 133 -6.58 6.92 3.82
CA SER A 133 -5.97 6.92 2.50
C SER A 133 -4.71 6.07 2.50
N VAL A 134 -4.35 5.56 1.33
CA VAL A 134 -3.08 4.92 1.05
C VAL A 134 -2.34 5.77 0.04
N VAL A 135 -1.19 6.26 0.41
CA VAL A 135 -0.41 7.22 -0.37
C VAL A 135 0.93 6.62 -0.73
N PHE A 136 1.23 6.57 -2.02
CA PHE A 136 2.54 6.22 -2.52
C PHE A 136 3.25 7.47 -3.01
N ASP A 137 4.49 7.66 -2.59
CA ASP A 137 5.43 8.59 -3.18
C ASP A 137 6.16 7.89 -4.32
N ILE A 138 6.18 8.54 -5.49
CA ILE A 138 6.76 7.98 -6.72
C ILE A 138 7.98 8.82 -7.08
N THR A 139 9.14 8.17 -7.17
CA THR A 139 10.40 8.85 -7.42
C THR A 139 11.23 8.17 -8.50
N SER A 140 11.98 8.95 -9.26
CA SER A 140 13.05 8.50 -10.15
C SER A 140 14.40 8.72 -9.46
N SER A 141 15.30 7.75 -9.53
CA SER A 141 16.65 7.89 -8.98
C SER A 141 17.46 8.94 -9.70
N ASP A 142 17.12 9.23 -10.96
CA ASP A 142 17.71 10.31 -11.75
C ASP A 142 16.68 10.99 -12.65
N PRO A 143 16.08 12.10 -12.19
CA PRO A 143 15.10 12.85 -12.98
C PRO A 143 15.68 13.56 -14.22
N THR A 144 17.00 13.61 -14.37
CA THR A 144 17.63 14.16 -15.58
C THR A 144 17.64 13.18 -16.74
N ILE A 145 17.45 11.89 -16.45
CA ILE A 145 17.43 10.79 -17.42
C ILE A 145 16.00 10.26 -17.61
N LEU A 146 15.20 10.18 -16.54
CA LEU A 146 13.84 9.69 -16.59
C LEU A 146 12.92 10.52 -15.68
N THR A 147 11.95 11.20 -16.27
CA THR A 147 10.95 11.98 -15.55
C THR A 147 9.65 11.19 -15.32
N LEU A 148 8.87 11.59 -14.33
CA LEU A 148 7.57 11.02 -13.99
C LEU A 148 6.49 12.09 -14.07
N ASP A 149 5.30 11.74 -14.60
CA ASP A 149 4.15 12.67 -14.65
C ASP A 149 3.49 12.89 -13.30
N LYS A 150 3.74 11.99 -12.34
CA LYS A 150 3.22 12.06 -10.98
C LYS A 150 4.31 11.74 -9.97
N SER A 151 4.39 12.54 -8.93
CA SER A 151 5.26 12.27 -7.77
C SER A 151 4.53 11.55 -6.64
N GLN A 152 3.20 11.40 -6.74
CA GLN A 152 2.37 10.77 -5.71
C GLN A 152 1.09 10.21 -6.33
N ILE A 153 0.61 9.08 -5.81
CA ILE A 153 -0.73 8.53 -6.07
C ILE A 153 -1.45 8.28 -4.75
N ILE A 154 -2.78 8.44 -4.75
CA ILE A 154 -3.60 8.36 -3.55
C ILE A 154 -4.77 7.42 -3.81
N PHE A 155 -4.91 6.41 -2.96
CA PHE A 155 -6.06 5.53 -2.93
C PHE A 155 -6.95 5.81 -1.71
N THR A 156 -8.24 5.65 -1.92
CA THR A 156 -9.29 5.78 -0.91
C THR A 156 -10.26 4.62 -1.10
N ASN A 157 -11.23 4.47 -0.22
CA ASN A 157 -12.32 3.49 -0.38
C ASN A 157 -13.17 3.68 -1.66
N LEU A 158 -13.01 4.81 -2.39
CA LEU A 158 -13.78 5.09 -3.62
C LEU A 158 -13.03 4.74 -4.91
N ASN A 159 -11.72 4.49 -4.84
CA ASN A 159 -10.88 4.28 -6.02
C ASN A 159 -9.78 3.23 -5.82
N TRP A 160 -9.82 2.46 -4.75
CA TRP A 160 -8.78 1.50 -4.39
C TRP A 160 -8.59 0.38 -5.43
N ASP A 161 -9.67 -0.05 -6.07
CA ASP A 161 -9.74 -1.11 -7.09
C ASP A 161 -9.53 -0.57 -8.53
N ILE A 162 -9.25 0.73 -8.69
CA ILE A 162 -9.00 1.36 -9.98
C ILE A 162 -7.48 1.56 -10.15
N PRO A 163 -6.84 0.88 -11.12
CA PRO A 163 -5.42 1.05 -11.38
C PRO A 163 -5.04 2.51 -11.63
N GLN A 164 -4.11 3.04 -10.85
CA GLN A 164 -3.55 4.36 -11.07
C GLN A 164 -2.31 4.25 -11.95
N VAL A 165 -2.37 4.87 -13.11
CA VAL A 165 -1.32 4.84 -14.13
C VAL A 165 -0.36 5.99 -13.93
N ILE A 166 0.93 5.70 -14.02
CA ILE A 166 2.04 6.66 -13.97
C ILE A 166 2.79 6.56 -15.30
N ASN A 167 3.10 7.73 -15.91
CA ASN A 167 3.92 7.81 -17.10
C ASN A 167 5.37 8.10 -16.70
N ALA A 168 6.26 7.23 -17.13
CA ALA A 168 7.70 7.40 -17.04
C ALA A 168 8.22 7.82 -18.43
N ILE A 169 8.82 8.98 -18.51
CA ILE A 169 9.22 9.62 -19.77
C ILE A 169 10.73 9.78 -19.77
N PRO A 170 11.45 9.03 -20.61
CA PRO A 170 12.87 9.24 -20.79
C PRO A 170 13.17 10.67 -21.26
N VAL A 171 14.33 11.16 -20.92
CA VAL A 171 14.80 12.47 -21.35
C VAL A 171 15.77 12.24 -22.50
N ASP A 172 15.30 12.54 -23.70
CA ASP A 172 16.07 12.49 -24.94
C ASP A 172 17.11 13.60 -24.98
N ASN A 173 18.31 13.31 -25.44
CA ASN A 173 19.39 14.28 -25.61
C ASN A 173 20.20 13.97 -26.87
N ASP A 174 21.14 14.84 -27.27
CA ASP A 174 21.95 14.68 -28.50
C ASP A 174 23.37 14.17 -28.18
N LEU A 175 23.60 13.54 -27.03
CA LEU A 175 24.92 13.12 -26.57
C LEU A 175 25.11 11.61 -26.66
N ALA A 176 26.02 11.15 -27.48
CA ALA A 176 26.41 9.74 -27.47
C ALA A 176 27.18 9.42 -26.16
N ASP A 177 26.49 9.32 -25.04
CA ASP A 177 27.08 9.15 -23.70
C ASP A 177 26.83 7.76 -23.09
N GLY A 178 26.20 6.87 -23.87
CA GLY A 178 26.00 5.46 -23.60
C GLY A 178 24.82 5.16 -22.71
N ASN A 179 24.37 3.90 -22.73
CA ASN A 179 23.21 3.43 -22.03
C ASN A 179 23.24 3.76 -20.54
N LYS A 180 22.08 4.15 -19.98
CA LYS A 180 21.90 4.49 -18.57
C LYS A 180 20.97 3.49 -17.88
N SER A 181 21.04 3.42 -16.57
CA SER A 181 20.10 2.66 -15.76
C SER A 181 19.51 3.55 -14.67
N VAL A 182 18.20 3.57 -14.57
CA VAL A 182 17.43 4.39 -13.63
C VAL A 182 16.47 3.51 -12.87
N THR A 183 16.32 3.74 -11.57
CA THR A 183 15.33 3.04 -10.72
C THR A 183 14.15 3.96 -10.46
N ILE A 184 12.94 3.49 -10.78
CA ILE A 184 11.70 4.08 -10.27
C ILE A 184 11.36 3.38 -8.97
N VAL A 185 11.05 4.17 -7.95
CA VAL A 185 10.62 3.70 -6.63
C VAL A 185 9.22 4.20 -6.36
N ALA A 186 8.30 3.28 -6.06
CA ALA A 186 7.01 3.59 -5.49
C ALA A 186 7.00 3.12 -4.03
N ASP A 187 7.02 4.04 -3.10
CA ASP A 187 7.14 3.78 -1.68
C ASP A 187 5.94 4.32 -0.91
N ILE A 188 5.56 3.66 0.18
CA ILE A 188 4.47 4.11 1.03
C ILE A 188 4.87 5.38 1.79
N ASN A 189 4.03 6.41 1.68
CA ASN A 189 4.14 7.57 2.56
C ASN A 189 3.50 7.23 3.91
N GLU A 190 4.31 6.77 4.87
CA GLU A 190 3.85 6.33 6.19
C GLU A 190 3.16 7.45 7.00
N ALA A 191 3.50 8.71 6.76
CA ALA A 191 2.90 9.84 7.46
C ALA A 191 1.46 10.11 7.01
N LEU A 192 1.13 9.78 5.77
CA LEU A 192 -0.17 10.01 5.15
C LEU A 192 -1.01 8.74 5.00
N THR A 193 -0.44 7.56 5.29
CA THR A 193 -1.10 6.26 5.25
C THR A 193 -1.42 5.78 6.65
N ASN A 194 -2.66 5.45 6.94
CA ASN A 194 -3.13 5.04 8.27
C ASN A 194 -3.82 3.68 8.24
N ASN A 195 -3.09 2.60 8.01
CA ASN A 195 -3.64 1.24 8.01
C ASN A 195 -2.53 0.21 7.77
N CYS A 196 -2.90 -1.05 7.56
CA CYS A 196 -2.02 -2.18 7.26
C CYS A 196 -1.09 -1.96 6.04
N PHE A 197 -1.36 -1.00 5.15
CA PHE A 197 -0.48 -0.71 4.01
C PHE A 197 0.84 -0.05 4.41
N LYS A 198 0.99 0.46 5.63
CA LYS A 198 2.25 1.06 6.12
C LYS A 198 3.45 0.10 6.07
N THR A 199 3.19 -1.18 6.18
CA THR A 199 4.23 -2.22 6.23
C THR A 199 4.60 -2.80 4.87
N LEU A 200 4.04 -2.25 3.78
CA LEU A 200 4.39 -2.69 2.43
C LEU A 200 5.82 -2.28 2.08
N ASP A 201 6.53 -3.21 1.48
CA ASP A 201 7.84 -2.93 0.88
C ASP A 201 7.69 -2.03 -0.35
N ALA A 202 8.69 -1.17 -0.58
CA ALA A 202 8.73 -0.32 -1.76
C ALA A 202 8.79 -1.16 -3.05
N ILE A 203 8.03 -0.76 -4.06
CA ILE A 203 8.04 -1.35 -5.39
C ILE A 203 9.13 -0.67 -6.22
N ASN A 204 10.07 -1.46 -6.73
CA ASN A 204 11.22 -0.95 -7.48
C ASN A 204 11.22 -1.47 -8.92
N TYR A 205 11.40 -0.58 -9.89
CA TYR A 205 11.59 -0.90 -11.30
C TYR A 205 12.92 -0.35 -11.78
N ASN A 206 13.82 -1.26 -12.18
CA ASN A 206 15.10 -0.88 -12.79
C ASN A 206 14.90 -0.80 -14.31
N ILE A 207 15.06 0.38 -14.88
CA ILE A 207 14.86 0.65 -16.31
C ILE A 207 16.21 0.93 -16.94
N ASN A 208 16.52 0.21 -18.01
CA ASN A 208 17.66 0.48 -18.87
C ASN A 208 17.19 1.42 -19.99
N ILE A 209 17.87 2.54 -20.14
CA ILE A 209 17.63 3.53 -21.18
C ILE A 209 18.79 3.45 -22.15
N ASN A 210 18.48 3.08 -23.37
CA ASN A 210 19.46 2.92 -24.42
C ASN A 210 19.66 4.24 -25.14
N ASP A 211 20.94 4.66 -25.20
CA ASP A 211 21.42 5.76 -25.99
C ASP A 211 21.22 5.44 -27.48
N ASP A 212 20.58 6.31 -28.24
CA ASP A 212 20.30 6.12 -29.66
C ASP A 212 21.20 6.99 -30.56
N GLU A 213 22.12 7.77 -29.98
CA GLU A 213 23.13 8.50 -30.69
C GLU A 213 24.31 7.61 -31.09
N LEU A 214 24.76 7.83 -32.28
CA LEU A 214 25.98 7.19 -32.81
C LEU A 214 27.09 8.21 -32.99
N VAL A 215 28.24 7.94 -32.39
CA VAL A 215 29.45 8.72 -32.69
C VAL A 215 29.84 8.51 -34.13
N GLY A 216 29.91 9.60 -34.88
CA GLY A 216 30.25 9.54 -36.28
C GLY A 216 30.60 10.91 -36.87
N PHE A 217 31.00 10.90 -38.08
CA PHE A 217 31.20 12.12 -38.86
C PHE A 217 30.70 11.93 -40.29
N THR A 218 30.17 12.98 -40.85
CA THR A 218 29.78 12.99 -42.26
C THR A 218 30.76 13.85 -43.05
N VAL A 219 31.28 13.27 -44.12
CA VAL A 219 32.12 13.99 -45.06
C VAL A 219 31.25 14.51 -46.21
N SER A 220 31.15 15.81 -46.34
CA SER A 220 30.48 16.39 -47.50
C SER A 220 31.20 16.00 -48.79
N PRO A 221 30.48 15.61 -49.85
CA PRO A 221 31.12 15.28 -51.12
C PRO A 221 31.89 16.50 -51.64
N VAL A 222 33.16 16.29 -51.95
CA VAL A 222 33.98 17.33 -52.54
C VAL A 222 33.46 17.60 -53.96
N GLN A 223 32.88 18.76 -54.15
CA GLN A 223 32.47 19.22 -55.46
C GLN A 223 33.58 20.10 -56.03
N GLY A 224 34.36 19.55 -56.92
CA GLY A 224 35.43 20.27 -57.60
C GLY A 224 36.31 19.36 -58.43
N LYS A 225 36.82 19.88 -59.52
CA LYS A 225 37.86 19.24 -60.33
C LYS A 225 39.21 19.74 -59.86
N LEU A 226 40.07 18.81 -59.48
CA LEU A 226 41.49 19.12 -59.23
C LEU A 226 42.28 19.02 -60.58
N LEU A 227 42.96 20.08 -60.95
CA LEU A 227 43.87 20.04 -62.07
C LEU A 227 45.26 19.59 -61.58
N GLU A 228 45.86 18.66 -62.28
CA GLU A 228 47.14 18.03 -61.93
C GLU A 228 48.32 19.02 -61.75
N ALA A 229 48.19 20.20 -62.29
CA ALA A 229 49.21 21.27 -62.21
C ALA A 229 48.73 22.51 -61.44
N SER A 230 47.68 22.40 -60.63
CA SER A 230 47.11 23.54 -59.92
C SER A 230 47.78 23.77 -58.57
N THR A 231 48.08 25.00 -58.25
CA THR A 231 48.54 25.43 -56.92
C THR A 231 47.38 25.68 -55.98
N GLN A 232 46.17 25.36 -56.38
CA GLN A 232 44.93 25.52 -55.52
C GLN A 232 44.74 24.30 -54.64
N ASN A 233 44.55 24.54 -53.36
CA ASN A 233 44.22 23.51 -52.39
C ASN A 233 42.70 23.27 -52.41
N ALA A 234 42.28 22.01 -52.45
CA ALA A 234 40.92 21.65 -52.14
C ALA A 234 40.75 21.60 -50.62
N THR A 235 39.78 22.29 -50.12
CA THR A 235 39.41 22.23 -48.71
C THR A 235 38.09 21.47 -48.57
N PHE A 236 38.02 20.60 -47.59
CA PHE A 236 36.78 19.95 -47.17
C PHE A 236 36.58 20.19 -45.68
N THR A 237 35.32 20.22 -45.26
CA THR A 237 34.98 20.34 -43.85
C THR A 237 34.43 19.00 -43.39
N ILE A 238 35.01 18.47 -42.32
CA ILE A 238 34.43 17.34 -41.60
C ILE A 238 33.58 17.95 -40.50
N VAL A 239 32.30 17.60 -40.48
CA VAL A 239 31.37 17.98 -39.41
C VAL A 239 31.00 16.72 -38.68
N GLU A 240 31.26 16.70 -37.40
CA GLU A 240 30.72 15.68 -36.52
C GLU A 240 29.20 15.88 -36.46
N ARG A 241 28.44 14.86 -36.76
CA ARG A 241 26.98 14.86 -36.62
C ARG A 241 26.58 13.62 -35.87
N HIS A 242 25.79 13.84 -34.85
CA HIS A 242 24.97 12.78 -34.28
C HIS A 242 23.96 12.35 -35.34
N VAL A 243 23.92 11.09 -35.68
CA VAL A 243 22.98 10.55 -36.68
C VAL A 243 21.84 9.93 -35.93
N PHE A 244 20.68 10.60 -35.99
CA PHE A 244 19.41 10.02 -35.50
C PHE A 244 18.93 8.94 -36.48
N TRP A 245 18.54 7.81 -35.97
CA TRP A 245 17.86 6.72 -36.68
C TRP A 245 16.46 6.52 -36.17
#